data_e28dcbf24a8da7b269d6096dc322a2f0
#
_entry.id   e28dcbf24a8da7b269d6096dc322a2f0
#
_cell.length_a   1.000
_cell.length_b   1.000
_cell.length_c   1.000
_cell.angle_alpha   90.00
_cell.angle_beta   90.00
_cell.angle_gamma   90.00
#
_symmetry.space_group_name_H-M   'P 1'
#
loop_
_entity.id
_entity.type
_entity.pdbx_description
1 polymer ?
#
loop_
_entity_poly.entity_id
_entity_poly.type
_entity_poly.pdbx_seq_one_letter_code
_entity_poly.pdbx_strand_id
1 'polypeptide(L)'
;MSWKDIIRKGQKTATRSAELWSMNDYDFYQNVKGYIKSLVKSGAKKNKVITKLSLWLPNAMAHMEGFMNELVEMEPSDSISDVDWEEVAMNFEEDIDTIIEDYS
;
A
#
# COMPACT_ATOMS: atom_id res chain seq x y z
N MET A 1 2.21 28.05 -9.00
CA MET A 1 2.55 26.64 -9.21
C MET A 1 1.33 25.77 -9.00
N SER A 2 1.08 24.86 -9.94
CA SER A 2 -0.05 23.97 -9.79
C SER A 2 0.26 22.85 -8.80
N TRP A 3 -0.77 22.27 -8.23
CA TRP A 3 -0.58 21.15 -7.31
C TRP A 3 0.04 19.94 -8.01
N LYS A 4 -0.13 19.83 -9.33
CA LYS A 4 0.49 18.74 -10.10
C LYS A 4 2.01 18.85 -10.09
N ASP A 5 2.53 20.07 -10.13
CA ASP A 5 3.98 20.28 -10.07
C ASP A 5 4.51 19.94 -8.70
N ILE A 6 3.73 20.22 -7.66
CA ILE A 6 4.10 19.88 -6.30
C ILE A 6 4.19 18.36 -6.14
N ILE A 7 3.19 17.64 -6.64
CA ILE A 7 3.16 16.19 -6.58
C ILE A 7 4.36 15.61 -7.31
N ARG A 8 4.63 16.11 -8.52
CA ARG A 8 5.71 15.59 -9.34
C ARG A 8 7.06 15.78 -8.69
N LYS A 9 7.25 16.88 -8.00
CA LYS A 9 8.53 17.21 -7.35
C LYS A 9 8.70 16.53 -6.01
N GLY A 10 7.62 16.45 -5.24
CA GLY A 10 7.70 15.99 -3.88
C GLY A 10 7.25 14.56 -3.65
N GLN A 11 6.56 13.97 -4.62
CA GLN A 11 5.99 12.65 -4.46
C GLN A 11 6.30 11.78 -5.67
N LYS A 12 6.52 10.52 -5.40
CA LYS A 12 6.57 9.54 -6.47
C LYS A 12 5.13 9.26 -6.90
N THR A 13 4.81 9.52 -8.16
CA THR A 13 3.46 9.35 -8.67
C THR A 13 2.99 7.91 -8.53
N ALA A 14 3.88 6.95 -8.79
CA ALA A 14 3.55 5.54 -8.65
C ALA A 14 3.19 5.18 -7.20
N THR A 15 3.92 5.72 -6.24
CA THR A 15 3.62 5.50 -4.82
C THR A 15 2.25 6.05 -4.46
N ARG A 16 1.94 7.26 -4.93
CA ARG A 16 0.64 7.87 -4.67
C ARG A 16 -0.50 7.05 -5.25
N SER A 17 -0.31 6.56 -6.48
CA SER A 17 -1.31 5.70 -7.11
C SER A 17 -1.52 4.43 -6.31
N ALA A 18 -0.44 3.80 -5.84
CA ALA A 18 -0.55 2.59 -5.02
C ALA A 18 -1.30 2.86 -3.73
N GLU A 19 -1.04 3.99 -3.08
CA GLU A 19 -1.76 4.37 -1.87
C GLU A 19 -3.26 4.51 -2.14
N LEU A 20 -3.61 5.23 -3.20
CA LEU A 20 -5.01 5.46 -3.52
C LEU A 20 -5.73 4.18 -3.88
N TRP A 21 -5.13 3.33 -4.73
CA TRP A 21 -5.76 2.08 -5.13
C TRP A 21 -5.93 1.13 -3.95
N SER A 22 -4.92 1.05 -3.08
CA SER A 22 -4.99 0.15 -1.93
C SER A 22 -6.05 0.58 -0.91
N MET A 23 -6.33 1.87 -0.80
CA MET A 23 -7.29 2.38 0.17
C MET A 23 -8.70 2.48 -0.40
N ASN A 24 -8.84 2.72 -1.71
CA ASN A 24 -10.13 2.98 -2.32
C ASN A 24 -10.81 1.76 -2.91
N ASP A 25 -10.07 0.69 -3.18
CA ASP A 25 -10.66 -0.56 -3.65
C ASP A 25 -11.12 -1.35 -2.42
N TYR A 26 -12.43 -1.48 -2.24
CA TYR A 26 -12.98 -2.09 -1.06
C TYR A 26 -12.51 -3.54 -0.86
N ASP A 27 -12.55 -4.33 -1.92
CA ASP A 27 -12.15 -5.74 -1.82
C ASP A 27 -10.68 -5.87 -1.48
N PHE A 28 -9.84 -5.07 -2.10
CA PHE A 28 -8.42 -5.09 -1.81
C PHE A 28 -8.14 -4.66 -0.38
N TYR A 29 -8.82 -3.60 0.06
CA TYR A 29 -8.67 -3.09 1.42
C TYR A 29 -9.02 -4.18 2.44
N GLN A 30 -10.10 -4.92 2.21
CA GLN A 30 -10.49 -6.02 3.08
C GLN A 30 -9.44 -7.14 3.08
N ASN A 31 -8.83 -7.42 1.94
CA ASN A 31 -7.77 -8.41 1.84
C ASN A 31 -6.54 -7.98 2.64
N VAL A 32 -6.18 -6.70 2.58
CA VAL A 32 -5.07 -6.17 3.38
C VAL A 32 -5.34 -6.36 4.86
N LYS A 33 -6.55 -6.01 5.29
CA LYS A 33 -6.93 -6.16 6.70
C LYS A 33 -6.88 -7.63 7.14
N GLY A 34 -7.33 -8.53 6.27
CA GLY A 34 -7.27 -9.96 6.55
C GLY A 34 -5.84 -10.45 6.74
N TYR A 35 -4.93 -9.97 5.88
CA TYR A 35 -3.53 -10.32 6.00
C TYR A 35 -2.93 -9.78 7.30
N ILE A 36 -3.23 -8.53 7.64
CA ILE A 36 -2.77 -7.93 8.90
C ILE A 36 -3.27 -8.76 10.09
N LYS A 37 -4.55 -9.14 10.08
CA LYS A 37 -5.12 -9.96 11.15
C LYS A 37 -4.37 -11.27 11.31
N SER A 38 -4.05 -11.93 10.20
CA SER A 38 -3.34 -13.19 10.27
C SER A 38 -1.94 -13.03 10.88
N LEU A 39 -1.25 -11.95 10.56
CA LEU A 39 0.06 -11.67 11.13
C LEU A 39 -0.04 -11.38 12.63
N VAL A 40 -1.00 -10.59 13.04
CA VAL A 40 -1.20 -10.26 14.46
C VAL A 40 -1.56 -11.50 15.24
N LYS A 41 -2.42 -12.37 14.70
CA LYS A 41 -2.77 -13.63 15.35
C LYS A 41 -1.55 -14.54 15.53
N SER A 42 -0.60 -14.46 14.62
CA SER A 42 0.62 -15.28 14.72
C SER A 42 1.65 -14.68 15.69
N GLY A 43 1.35 -13.53 16.27
CA GLY A 43 2.21 -12.91 17.27
C GLY A 43 3.14 -11.83 16.74
N ALA A 44 2.96 -11.41 15.49
CA ALA A 44 3.80 -10.37 14.91
C ALA A 44 3.53 -9.01 15.58
N LYS A 45 4.59 -8.30 15.87
CA LYS A 45 4.48 -6.94 16.42
C LYS A 45 4.32 -5.95 15.28
N LYS A 46 3.92 -4.72 15.62
CA LYS A 46 3.62 -3.67 14.65
C LYS A 46 4.71 -3.51 13.59
N ASN A 47 5.97 -3.37 14.00
CA ASN A 47 7.05 -3.17 13.04
C ASN A 47 7.19 -4.34 12.06
N LYS A 48 7.01 -5.55 12.56
CA LYS A 48 7.08 -6.73 11.72
C LYS A 48 5.89 -6.80 10.77
N VAL A 49 4.71 -6.40 11.24
CA VAL A 49 3.52 -6.34 10.38
C VAL A 49 3.75 -5.37 9.22
N ILE A 50 4.29 -4.19 9.51
CA ILE A 50 4.57 -3.20 8.47
C ILE A 50 5.58 -3.74 7.47
N THR A 51 6.66 -4.36 7.94
CA THR A 51 7.69 -4.94 7.06
C THR A 51 7.09 -6.03 6.17
N LYS A 52 6.34 -6.94 6.75
CA LYS A 52 5.75 -8.03 5.97
C LYS A 52 4.69 -7.52 5.00
N LEU A 53 3.92 -6.52 5.41
CA LEU A 53 2.95 -5.91 4.53
C LEU A 53 3.62 -5.25 3.32
N SER A 54 4.73 -4.54 3.54
CA SER A 54 5.46 -3.90 2.45
C SER A 54 6.01 -4.92 1.44
N LEU A 55 6.30 -6.14 1.89
CA LEU A 55 6.75 -7.21 1.00
C LEU A 55 5.59 -7.90 0.29
N TRP A 56 4.43 -7.95 0.93
CA TRP A 56 3.23 -8.59 0.38
C TRP A 56 2.52 -7.72 -0.67
N LEU A 57 2.47 -6.42 -0.41
CA LEU A 57 1.72 -5.48 -1.26
C LEU A 57 2.10 -5.52 -2.74
N PRO A 58 3.39 -5.53 -3.12
CA PRO A 58 3.71 -5.52 -4.54
C PRO A 58 3.15 -6.73 -5.28
N ASN A 59 3.21 -7.91 -4.68
CA ASN A 59 2.66 -9.10 -5.32
C ASN A 59 1.14 -9.04 -5.41
N ALA A 60 0.49 -8.56 -4.36
CA ALA A 60 -0.96 -8.46 -4.33
C ALA A 60 -1.46 -7.41 -5.33
N MET A 61 -0.83 -6.25 -5.39
CA MET A 61 -1.26 -5.17 -6.27
C MET A 61 -0.91 -5.43 -7.74
N ALA A 62 0.06 -6.30 -8.00
CA ALA A 62 0.38 -6.68 -9.37
C ALA A 62 -0.80 -7.35 -10.08
N HIS A 63 -1.75 -7.88 -9.33
CA HIS A 63 -2.95 -8.49 -9.88
C HIS A 63 -4.08 -7.49 -10.11
N MET A 64 -3.89 -6.24 -9.70
CA MET A 64 -4.90 -5.20 -9.91
C MET A 64 -4.71 -4.55 -11.27
N GLU A 65 -5.47 -5.01 -12.24
CA GLU A 65 -5.34 -4.55 -13.62
C GLU A 65 -5.47 -3.04 -13.76
N GLY A 66 -6.45 -2.44 -13.08
CA GLY A 66 -6.64 -0.99 -13.12
C GLY A 66 -5.45 -0.21 -12.61
N PHE A 67 -4.86 -0.67 -11.51
CA PHE A 67 -3.68 -0.04 -10.96
C PHE A 67 -2.48 -0.15 -11.91
N MET A 68 -2.26 -1.35 -12.45
CA MET A 68 -1.13 -1.57 -13.35
C MET A 68 -1.26 -0.75 -14.63
N ASN A 69 -2.47 -0.64 -15.16
CA ASN A 69 -2.73 0.18 -16.35
C ASN A 69 -2.48 1.66 -16.06
N GLU A 70 -2.88 2.13 -14.89
CA GLU A 70 -2.65 3.51 -14.50
C GLU A 70 -1.16 3.84 -14.38
N LEU A 71 -0.36 2.91 -13.85
CA LEU A 71 1.08 3.12 -13.77
C LEU A 71 1.70 3.35 -15.15
N VAL A 72 1.30 2.53 -16.11
CA VAL A 72 1.81 2.64 -17.48
C VAL A 72 1.40 3.96 -18.11
N GLU A 73 0.16 4.41 -17.88
CA GLU A 73 -0.35 5.65 -18.45
C GLU A 73 0.30 6.89 -17.85
N MET A 74 0.57 6.87 -16.55
CA MET A 74 1.14 8.03 -15.87
C MET A 74 2.58 8.29 -16.27
N GLU A 75 3.38 7.25 -16.29
CA GLU A 75 4.81 7.35 -16.59
C GLU A 75 5.24 6.02 -17.17
N PRO A 76 5.43 5.94 -18.50
CA PRO A 76 5.75 4.65 -19.12
C PRO A 76 6.99 3.96 -18.56
N SER A 77 7.91 4.72 -17.95
CA SER A 77 9.10 4.14 -17.34
C SER A 77 8.84 3.65 -15.91
N ASP A 78 7.73 4.02 -15.31
CA ASP A 78 7.42 3.59 -13.95
C ASP A 78 7.00 2.14 -13.94
N SER A 79 7.36 1.48 -12.87
CA SER A 79 6.99 0.09 -12.67
C SER A 79 6.62 -0.11 -11.21
N ILE A 80 6.15 -1.31 -10.91
CA ILE A 80 5.77 -1.66 -9.54
C ILE A 80 6.96 -1.54 -8.57
N SER A 81 8.18 -1.68 -9.09
CA SER A 81 9.38 -1.56 -8.25
C SER A 81 9.73 -0.10 -7.92
N ASP A 82 9.11 0.86 -8.60
CA ASP A 82 9.33 2.29 -8.30
C ASP A 82 8.46 2.80 -7.17
N VAL A 83 7.52 1.99 -6.70
CA VAL A 83 6.64 2.33 -5.58
C VAL A 83 7.41 2.18 -4.28
N ASP A 84 7.25 3.14 -3.38
CA ASP A 84 7.76 3.02 -2.02
C ASP A 84 6.76 2.21 -1.21
N TRP A 85 6.95 0.90 -1.21
CA TRP A 85 5.99 -0.02 -0.58
C TRP A 85 5.93 0.11 0.93
N GLU A 86 7.02 0.55 1.55
CA GLU A 86 7.00 0.80 2.98
C GLU A 86 6.08 1.97 3.30
N GLU A 87 6.12 3.03 2.49
CA GLU A 87 5.23 4.16 2.66
C GLU A 87 3.77 3.75 2.46
N VAL A 88 3.50 2.91 1.45
CA VAL A 88 2.15 2.40 1.23
C VAL A 88 1.69 1.60 2.45
N ALA A 89 2.56 0.74 2.99
CA ALA A 89 2.22 -0.05 4.17
C ALA A 89 1.94 0.85 5.38
N MET A 90 2.64 1.96 5.52
CA MET A 90 2.42 2.90 6.62
C MET A 90 1.05 3.56 6.57
N ASN A 91 0.42 3.62 5.42
CA ASN A 91 -0.95 4.13 5.32
C ASN A 91 -1.96 3.25 6.05
N PHE A 92 -1.57 2.03 6.38
CA PHE A 92 -2.44 1.11 7.14
C PHE A 92 -2.10 1.11 8.63
N GLU A 93 -1.26 2.05 9.09
CA GLU A 93 -0.80 2.07 10.47
C GLU A 93 -1.96 2.10 11.47
N GLU A 94 -2.96 2.92 11.23
CA GLU A 94 -4.12 2.99 12.13
C GLU A 94 -4.88 1.68 12.17
N ASP A 95 -5.03 1.03 11.01
CA ASP A 95 -5.69 -0.27 10.96
C ASP A 95 -4.88 -1.33 11.70
N ILE A 96 -3.55 -1.28 11.55
CA ILE A 96 -2.66 -2.19 12.26
C ILE A 96 -2.81 -2.02 13.76
N ASP A 97 -2.78 -0.76 14.23
CA ASP A 97 -2.92 -0.46 15.65
C ASP A 97 -4.25 -0.95 16.20
N THR A 98 -5.33 -0.73 15.46
CA THR A 98 -6.66 -1.17 15.86
C THR A 98 -6.73 -2.69 15.95
N ILE A 99 -6.17 -3.38 14.98
CA ILE A 99 -6.18 -4.84 14.94
C ILE A 99 -5.34 -5.41 16.08
N ILE A 100 -4.17 -4.84 16.35
CA ILE A 100 -3.34 -5.26 17.46
C ILE A 100 -4.09 -5.11 18.77
N GLU A 101 -4.78 -3.97 18.94
CA GLU A 101 -5.55 -3.70 20.14
C GLU A 101 -6.69 -4.71 20.32
N ASP A 102 -7.35 -5.09 19.22
CA ASP A 102 -8.43 -6.06 19.25
C ASP A 102 -7.98 -7.46 19.68
N TYR A 103 -6.72 -7.80 19.43
CA TYR A 103 -6.18 -9.12 19.75
C TYR A 103 -5.29 -9.15 20.99
N SER A 104 -5.12 -8.02 21.66
CA SER A 104 -4.26 -7.97 22.84
C SER A 104 -5.01 -8.25 24.14
#